data_9241929c83565cb0889e51f65aec60e3
#
_entry.id   9241929c83565cb0889e51f65aec60e3
#
_cell.length_a   1.000
_cell.length_b   1.000
_cell.length_c   1.000
_cell.angle_alpha   90.00
_cell.angle_beta   90.00
_cell.angle_gamma   90.00
#
_symmetry.space_group_name_H-M   'P 1'
#
loop_
_entity.id
_entity.type
_entity.pdbx_description
1 polymer ?
#
loop_
_entity_poly.entity_id
_entity_poly.type
_entity_poly.pdbx_seq_one_letter_code
_entity_poly.pdbx_strand_id
1 'polypeptide(L)'
;MQADLLRAPVGPGAIHVERYGHGGTAVILLHGFGTCNFLWRAVAPAITAAGHTAYSVDLLGHGQSDRPLDADFGIAAQAEYLDAAMTVLRVARAVVVGVDIGGDVAMKLAANRPDRVEKLVLINTPAYEELPAKDISQMQRRTARFAFSLTRGVMGAAPLLEGVLKGSVADQEHMPMKLIARYLAPFVGKDGAKHLLTLASAIQRADLDEEEYAEIKVPTLIIWGDEDKWVDPKLADRLVNAIPDARLVRLAGIARLIPEENPEHLSELLLDFIKRRAAA
;
A
#
# COMPACT_ATOMS: atom_id res chain seq x y z
N MET A 1 -15.63 11.97 -11.57
CA MET A 1 -16.42 10.74 -11.33
C MET A 1 -16.61 10.60 -9.83
N GLN A 2 -17.82 10.31 -9.36
CA GLN A 2 -18.10 10.13 -7.93
C GLN A 2 -17.89 8.66 -7.58
N ALA A 3 -17.21 8.41 -6.47
CA ALA A 3 -17.02 7.06 -5.94
C ALA A 3 -18.22 6.63 -5.07
N ASP A 4 -18.53 5.35 -5.06
CA ASP A 4 -19.36 4.76 -4.03
C ASP A 4 -18.52 4.51 -2.77
N LEU A 5 -18.97 5.06 -1.66
CA LEU A 5 -18.32 4.87 -0.36
C LEU A 5 -18.87 3.60 0.30
N LEU A 6 -18.02 2.61 0.50
CA LEU A 6 -18.39 1.30 1.01
C LEU A 6 -17.68 1.03 2.35
N ARG A 7 -18.33 0.21 3.18
CA ARG A 7 -17.75 -0.30 4.42
C ARG A 7 -17.84 -1.82 4.42
N ALA A 8 -16.70 -2.48 4.52
CA ALA A 8 -16.60 -3.94 4.53
C ALA A 8 -16.23 -4.42 5.95
N PRO A 9 -17.14 -5.04 6.70
CA PRO A 9 -16.81 -5.68 7.98
C PRO A 9 -15.80 -6.82 7.76
N VAL A 10 -14.73 -6.87 8.59
CA VAL A 10 -13.62 -7.82 8.43
C VAL A 10 -13.23 -8.54 9.74
N GLY A 11 -14.16 -8.64 10.66
CA GLY A 11 -13.95 -9.23 11.99
C GLY A 11 -13.80 -8.16 13.06
N PRO A 12 -12.59 -7.65 13.36
CA PRO A 12 -12.39 -6.70 14.46
C PRO A 12 -12.95 -5.31 14.17
N GLY A 13 -13.21 -4.97 12.90
CA GLY A 13 -13.72 -3.67 12.47
C GLY A 13 -14.20 -3.68 11.04
N ALA A 14 -14.34 -2.52 10.43
CA ALA A 14 -14.71 -2.37 9.03
C ALA A 14 -13.65 -1.61 8.23
N ILE A 15 -13.33 -2.12 7.06
CA ILE A 15 -12.48 -1.48 6.07
C ILE A 15 -13.31 -0.49 5.25
N HIS A 16 -12.77 0.72 5.05
CA HIS A 16 -13.33 1.72 4.14
C HIS A 16 -12.80 1.48 2.71
N VAL A 17 -13.71 1.53 1.75
CA VAL A 17 -13.40 1.33 0.34
C VAL A 17 -14.12 2.36 -0.52
N GLU A 18 -13.39 3.00 -1.42
CA GLU A 18 -13.97 3.81 -2.49
C GLU A 18 -14.01 3.00 -3.78
N ARG A 19 -15.22 2.71 -4.26
CA ARG A 19 -15.42 2.00 -5.53
C ARG A 19 -15.69 2.99 -6.66
N TYR A 20 -14.92 2.89 -7.72
CA TYR A 20 -15.07 3.65 -8.94
C TYR A 20 -15.46 2.72 -10.10
N GLY A 21 -16.57 3.03 -10.76
CA GLY A 21 -17.07 2.24 -11.89
C GLY A 21 -17.78 0.95 -11.51
N HIS A 22 -18.26 0.25 -12.53
CA HIS A 22 -19.01 -1.00 -12.41
C HIS A 22 -18.74 -1.87 -13.64
N GLY A 23 -18.28 -3.09 -13.44
CA GLY A 23 -18.02 -4.06 -14.52
C GLY A 23 -16.55 -4.20 -14.86
N GLY A 24 -16.24 -5.01 -15.86
CA GLY A 24 -14.88 -5.36 -16.25
C GLY A 24 -14.09 -6.08 -15.14
N THR A 25 -12.77 -5.98 -15.21
CA THR A 25 -11.88 -6.55 -14.20
C THR A 25 -11.93 -5.72 -12.92
N ALA A 26 -12.04 -6.38 -11.76
CA ALA A 26 -11.86 -5.73 -10.47
C ALA A 26 -10.37 -5.44 -10.23
N VAL A 27 -10.06 -4.21 -9.85
CA VAL A 27 -8.70 -3.76 -9.53
C VAL A 27 -8.70 -3.22 -8.11
N ILE A 28 -7.98 -3.87 -7.21
CA ILE A 28 -7.82 -3.45 -5.82
C ILE A 28 -6.54 -2.64 -5.70
N LEU A 29 -6.63 -1.47 -5.08
CA LEU A 29 -5.56 -0.49 -4.95
C LEU A 29 -5.25 -0.30 -3.46
N LEU A 30 -4.06 -0.75 -3.02
CA LEU A 30 -3.59 -0.73 -1.63
C LEU A 30 -2.52 0.35 -1.46
N HIS A 31 -2.73 1.22 -0.49
CA HIS A 31 -1.82 2.31 -0.17
C HIS A 31 -0.62 1.86 0.69
N GLY A 32 0.40 2.72 0.80
CA GLY A 32 1.57 2.54 1.65
C GLY A 32 1.40 3.09 3.07
N PHE A 33 2.42 2.85 3.91
CA PHE A 33 2.47 3.33 5.28
C PHE A 33 2.33 4.86 5.36
N GLY A 34 1.53 5.33 6.30
CA GLY A 34 1.29 6.76 6.51
C GLY A 34 0.45 7.46 5.44
N THR A 35 -0.01 6.71 4.43
CA THR A 35 -0.94 7.19 3.41
C THR A 35 -2.33 6.55 3.57
N CYS A 36 -3.22 6.72 2.62
CA CYS A 36 -4.57 6.17 2.62
C CYS A 36 -5.10 6.02 1.17
N ASN A 37 -6.32 5.54 1.01
CA ASN A 37 -6.99 5.36 -0.27
C ASN A 37 -6.91 6.58 -1.20
N PHE A 38 -6.84 7.78 -0.63
CA PHE A 38 -6.70 9.04 -1.38
C PHE A 38 -5.47 9.09 -2.30
N LEU A 39 -4.45 8.26 -2.05
CA LEU A 39 -3.29 8.08 -2.91
C LEU A 39 -3.68 7.76 -4.37
N TRP A 40 -4.77 7.05 -4.55
CA TRP A 40 -5.21 6.53 -5.83
C TRP A 40 -6.17 7.42 -6.62
N ARG A 41 -6.46 8.65 -6.11
CA ARG A 41 -7.44 9.59 -6.69
C ARG A 41 -7.19 9.96 -8.15
N ALA A 42 -5.94 9.95 -8.61
CA ALA A 42 -5.59 10.23 -9.99
C ALA A 42 -5.56 8.96 -10.86
N VAL A 43 -5.28 7.80 -10.28
CA VAL A 43 -5.15 6.51 -10.99
C VAL A 43 -6.50 5.81 -11.17
N ALA A 44 -7.35 5.77 -10.13
CA ALA A 44 -8.63 5.07 -10.16
C ALA A 44 -9.58 5.54 -11.31
N PRO A 45 -9.67 6.84 -11.63
CA PRO A 45 -10.47 7.30 -12.78
C PRO A 45 -9.98 6.75 -14.13
N ALA A 46 -8.67 6.61 -14.33
CA ALA A 46 -8.12 6.06 -15.57
C ALA A 46 -8.47 4.58 -15.75
N ILE A 47 -8.38 3.79 -14.66
CA ILE A 47 -8.80 2.38 -14.65
C ILE A 47 -10.29 2.27 -15.03
N THR A 48 -11.12 3.13 -14.46
CA THR A 48 -12.56 3.13 -14.73
C THR A 48 -12.90 3.58 -16.16
N ALA A 49 -12.19 4.58 -16.66
CA ALA A 49 -12.36 5.03 -18.05
C ALA A 49 -12.02 3.94 -19.07
N ALA A 50 -11.15 3.00 -18.70
CA ALA A 50 -10.83 1.81 -19.50
C ALA A 50 -11.86 0.66 -19.36
N GLY A 51 -12.95 0.85 -18.61
CA GLY A 51 -14.04 -0.12 -18.46
C GLY A 51 -13.87 -1.12 -17.32
N HIS A 52 -12.93 -0.89 -16.41
CA HIS A 52 -12.70 -1.72 -15.22
C HIS A 52 -13.31 -1.10 -13.96
N THR A 53 -13.38 -1.86 -12.88
CA THR A 53 -13.83 -1.36 -11.56
C THR A 53 -12.64 -1.22 -10.64
N ALA A 54 -12.36 0.00 -10.14
CA ALA A 54 -11.30 0.24 -9.16
C ALA A 54 -11.88 0.29 -7.74
N TYR A 55 -11.23 -0.41 -6.82
CA TYR A 55 -11.50 -0.42 -5.39
C TYR A 55 -10.28 0.17 -4.67
N SER A 56 -10.37 1.42 -4.27
CA SER A 56 -9.34 2.08 -3.48
C SER A 56 -9.59 1.83 -1.99
N VAL A 57 -8.70 1.10 -1.35
CA VAL A 57 -8.91 0.50 -0.02
C VAL A 57 -8.08 1.24 1.02
N ASP A 58 -8.69 1.61 2.14
CA ASP A 58 -7.98 1.93 3.36
C ASP A 58 -7.73 0.65 4.15
N LEU A 59 -6.47 0.26 4.37
CA LEU A 59 -6.13 -0.86 5.24
C LEU A 59 -6.69 -0.64 6.65
N LEU A 60 -7.00 -1.69 7.39
CA LEU A 60 -7.52 -1.56 8.76
C LEU A 60 -6.55 -0.73 9.61
N GLY A 61 -7.06 0.21 10.37
CA GLY A 61 -6.24 1.16 11.14
C GLY A 61 -5.81 2.40 10.36
N HIS A 62 -5.97 2.45 9.04
CA HIS A 62 -5.57 3.57 8.19
C HIS A 62 -6.78 4.35 7.66
N GLY A 63 -6.52 5.57 7.19
CA GLY A 63 -7.51 6.40 6.52
C GLY A 63 -8.82 6.53 7.30
N GLN A 64 -9.92 6.11 6.66
CA GLN A 64 -11.27 6.10 7.21
C GLN A 64 -11.72 4.71 7.71
N SER A 65 -10.85 3.69 7.64
CA SER A 65 -11.09 2.39 8.24
C SER A 65 -11.13 2.46 9.76
N ASP A 66 -11.79 1.49 10.39
CA ASP A 66 -11.85 1.40 11.84
C ASP A 66 -10.46 1.19 12.45
N ARG A 67 -10.33 1.58 13.73
CA ARG A 67 -9.09 1.49 14.52
C ARG A 67 -9.35 0.74 15.82
N PRO A 68 -9.70 -0.53 15.74
CA PRO A 68 -9.95 -1.32 16.96
C PRO A 68 -8.65 -1.43 17.78
N LEU A 69 -8.78 -1.31 19.10
CA LEU A 69 -7.61 -1.30 19.99
C LEU A 69 -6.91 -2.66 20.07
N ASP A 70 -7.66 -3.73 19.87
CA ASP A 70 -7.21 -5.12 20.03
C ASP A 70 -6.97 -5.83 18.67
N ALA A 71 -6.98 -5.07 17.55
CA ALA A 71 -6.71 -5.65 16.25
C ALA A 71 -5.21 -5.82 16.01
N ASP A 72 -4.87 -6.88 15.30
CA ASP A 72 -3.55 -7.04 14.70
C ASP A 72 -3.49 -6.20 13.40
N PHE A 73 -2.46 -5.38 13.26
CA PHE A 73 -2.20 -4.56 12.08
C PHE A 73 -1.00 -5.04 11.26
N GLY A 74 -0.45 -6.22 11.56
CA GLY A 74 0.63 -6.85 10.80
C GLY A 74 0.21 -7.23 9.37
N ILE A 75 1.19 -7.45 8.52
CA ILE A 75 0.98 -7.73 7.07
C ILE A 75 0.07 -8.95 6.87
N ALA A 76 0.30 -10.02 7.63
CA ALA A 76 -0.48 -11.25 7.52
C ALA A 76 -1.96 -11.02 7.88
N ALA A 77 -2.23 -10.32 8.99
CA ALA A 77 -3.59 -9.98 9.41
C ALA A 77 -4.28 -9.05 8.40
N GLN A 78 -3.56 -8.07 7.86
CA GLN A 78 -4.10 -7.17 6.82
C GLN A 78 -4.47 -7.93 5.54
N ALA A 79 -3.72 -8.95 5.15
CA ALA A 79 -4.07 -9.80 4.01
C ALA A 79 -5.36 -10.61 4.26
N GLU A 80 -5.55 -11.12 5.48
CA GLU A 80 -6.80 -11.79 5.87
C GLU A 80 -7.99 -10.83 5.89
N TYR A 81 -7.80 -9.61 6.40
CA TYR A 81 -8.86 -8.59 6.38
C TYR A 81 -9.21 -8.17 4.95
N LEU A 82 -8.23 -8.11 4.05
CA LEU A 82 -8.46 -7.82 2.63
C LEU A 82 -9.28 -8.94 1.97
N ASP A 83 -8.95 -10.22 2.21
CA ASP A 83 -9.74 -11.35 1.69
C ASP A 83 -11.18 -11.33 2.20
N ALA A 84 -11.37 -11.05 3.49
CA ALA A 84 -12.71 -10.88 4.07
C ALA A 84 -13.46 -9.70 3.42
N ALA A 85 -12.78 -8.57 3.21
CA ALA A 85 -13.38 -7.41 2.53
C ALA A 85 -13.77 -7.74 1.09
N MET A 86 -12.92 -8.43 0.33
CA MET A 86 -13.25 -8.91 -1.02
C MET A 86 -14.51 -9.78 -1.02
N THR A 87 -14.67 -10.64 -0.01
CA THR A 87 -15.85 -11.50 0.13
C THR A 87 -17.11 -10.68 0.38
N VAL A 88 -17.07 -9.72 1.30
CA VAL A 88 -18.19 -8.80 1.60
C VAL A 88 -18.57 -7.99 0.36
N LEU A 89 -17.57 -7.52 -0.40
CA LEU A 89 -17.75 -6.73 -1.61
C LEU A 89 -18.16 -7.57 -2.83
N ARG A 90 -18.24 -8.90 -2.68
CA ARG A 90 -18.51 -9.88 -3.76
C ARG A 90 -17.48 -9.81 -4.90
N VAL A 91 -16.25 -9.52 -4.56
CA VAL A 91 -15.10 -9.56 -5.48
C VAL A 91 -14.46 -10.94 -5.35
N ALA A 92 -14.79 -11.84 -6.25
CA ALA A 92 -14.27 -13.21 -6.20
C ALA A 92 -12.77 -13.26 -6.50
N ARG A 93 -12.32 -12.48 -7.49
CA ARG A 93 -10.92 -12.41 -7.96
C ARG A 93 -10.62 -11.01 -8.49
N ALA A 94 -9.41 -10.51 -8.30
CA ALA A 94 -9.02 -9.17 -8.72
C ALA A 94 -7.55 -9.07 -9.16
N VAL A 95 -7.25 -8.05 -9.95
CA VAL A 95 -5.88 -7.53 -10.05
C VAL A 95 -5.61 -6.75 -8.76
N VAL A 96 -4.55 -7.09 -8.05
CA VAL A 96 -4.19 -6.43 -6.78
C VAL A 96 -2.94 -5.60 -6.99
N VAL A 97 -3.03 -4.32 -6.70
CA VAL A 97 -1.95 -3.33 -6.84
C VAL A 97 -1.62 -2.80 -5.46
N GLY A 98 -0.37 -2.91 -5.05
CA GLY A 98 0.07 -2.37 -3.76
C GLY A 98 1.34 -1.55 -3.86
N VAL A 99 1.40 -0.45 -3.10
CA VAL A 99 2.60 0.36 -2.94
C VAL A 99 3.11 0.21 -1.51
N ASP A 100 4.43 0.11 -1.33
CA ASP A 100 5.07 -0.01 -0.02
C ASP A 100 4.45 -1.19 0.78
N ILE A 101 3.99 -1.02 2.03
CA ILE A 101 3.31 -2.08 2.82
C ILE A 101 2.06 -2.64 2.14
N GLY A 102 1.39 -1.86 1.29
CA GLY A 102 0.27 -2.37 0.48
C GLY A 102 0.72 -3.45 -0.50
N GLY A 103 1.96 -3.38 -0.97
CA GLY A 103 2.59 -4.43 -1.78
C GLY A 103 2.86 -5.69 -0.96
N ASP A 104 3.32 -5.56 0.29
CA ASP A 104 3.52 -6.71 1.19
C ASP A 104 2.21 -7.44 1.48
N VAL A 105 1.14 -6.68 1.76
CA VAL A 105 -0.22 -7.24 1.93
C VAL A 105 -0.69 -7.95 0.67
N ALA A 106 -0.43 -7.37 -0.51
CA ALA A 106 -0.78 -7.97 -1.79
C ALA A 106 0.01 -9.26 -2.07
N MET A 107 1.31 -9.30 -1.75
CA MET A 107 2.15 -10.50 -1.86
C MET A 107 1.66 -11.60 -0.93
N LYS A 108 1.38 -11.27 0.34
CA LYS A 108 0.86 -12.23 1.32
C LYS A 108 -0.48 -12.83 0.89
N LEU A 109 -1.38 -11.98 0.36
CA LEU A 109 -2.63 -12.47 -0.20
C LEU A 109 -2.39 -13.38 -1.41
N ALA A 110 -1.50 -13.02 -2.34
CA ALA A 110 -1.22 -13.79 -3.53
C ALA A 110 -0.57 -15.16 -3.24
N ALA A 111 0.30 -15.23 -2.23
CA ALA A 111 0.92 -16.47 -1.78
C ALA A 111 -0.11 -17.41 -1.11
N ASN A 112 -0.92 -16.86 -0.17
CA ASN A 112 -1.86 -17.67 0.62
C ASN A 112 -3.16 -17.97 -0.12
N ARG A 113 -3.61 -17.09 -1.00
CA ARG A 113 -4.90 -17.16 -1.72
C ARG A 113 -4.74 -16.84 -3.20
N PRO A 114 -3.98 -17.65 -3.96
CA PRO A 114 -3.78 -17.43 -5.39
C PRO A 114 -5.09 -17.45 -6.20
N ASP A 115 -6.13 -18.10 -5.67
CA ASP A 115 -7.49 -18.10 -6.23
C ASP A 115 -8.15 -16.71 -6.22
N ARG A 116 -7.74 -15.82 -5.32
CA ARG A 116 -8.27 -14.46 -5.17
C ARG A 116 -7.55 -13.41 -6.03
N VAL A 117 -6.33 -13.71 -6.47
CA VAL A 117 -5.48 -12.76 -7.21
C VAL A 117 -5.37 -13.19 -8.67
N GLU A 118 -5.82 -12.33 -9.59
CA GLU A 118 -5.69 -12.55 -11.04
C GLU A 118 -4.29 -12.17 -11.53
N LYS A 119 -3.83 -11.02 -11.09
CA LYS A 119 -2.49 -10.47 -11.35
C LYS A 119 -2.05 -9.65 -10.15
N LEU A 120 -0.76 -9.53 -9.97
CA LEU A 120 -0.15 -8.78 -8.89
C LEU A 120 0.66 -7.61 -9.44
N VAL A 121 0.54 -6.43 -8.83
CA VAL A 121 1.41 -5.29 -9.11
C VAL A 121 2.03 -4.79 -7.81
N LEU A 122 3.34 -4.74 -7.78
CA LEU A 122 4.15 -4.31 -6.64
C LEU A 122 4.86 -3.00 -6.99
N ILE A 123 4.67 -1.98 -6.17
CA ILE A 123 5.25 -0.65 -6.38
C ILE A 123 6.13 -0.32 -5.18
N ASN A 124 7.45 -0.23 -5.38
CA ASN A 124 8.42 0.11 -4.33
C ASN A 124 8.13 -0.63 -3.01
N THR A 125 7.95 -1.94 -3.10
CA THR A 125 7.54 -2.79 -1.99
C THR A 125 8.76 -3.29 -1.22
N PRO A 126 8.88 -3.05 0.09
CA PRO A 126 9.95 -3.61 0.90
C PRO A 126 9.87 -5.15 0.93
N ALA A 127 10.99 -5.81 1.12
CA ALA A 127 11.06 -7.26 1.21
C ALA A 127 12.35 -7.69 1.92
N TYR A 128 12.48 -8.94 2.29
CA TYR A 128 13.66 -9.52 2.91
C TYR A 128 14.10 -8.72 4.16
N GLU A 129 15.38 -8.33 4.21
CA GLU A 129 15.97 -7.52 5.28
C GLU A 129 15.50 -6.05 5.29
N GLU A 130 14.92 -5.57 4.19
CA GLU A 130 14.37 -4.22 4.08
C GLU A 130 12.90 -4.15 4.54
N LEU A 131 12.30 -5.25 4.99
CA LEU A 131 11.00 -5.26 5.67
C LEU A 131 11.23 -5.33 7.20
N PRO A 132 10.74 -4.36 7.98
CA PRO A 132 10.10 -3.11 7.56
C PRO A 132 11.07 -2.10 6.95
N ALA A 133 10.57 -1.25 6.05
CA ALA A 133 11.35 -0.18 5.41
C ALA A 133 12.03 0.75 6.44
N LYS A 134 13.07 1.47 6.01
CA LYS A 134 13.92 2.28 6.91
C LYS A 134 13.15 3.32 7.72
N ASP A 135 12.15 3.96 7.14
CA ASP A 135 11.28 4.93 7.82
C ASP A 135 10.48 4.30 8.96
N ILE A 136 9.88 3.12 8.73
CA ILE A 136 9.14 2.36 9.74
C ILE A 136 10.09 1.85 10.82
N SER A 137 11.23 1.27 10.43
CA SER A 137 12.26 0.81 11.36
C SER A 137 12.76 1.94 12.29
N GLN A 138 12.88 3.17 11.78
CA GLN A 138 13.23 4.33 12.60
C GLN A 138 12.14 4.65 13.64
N MET A 139 10.86 4.53 13.28
CA MET A 139 9.73 4.75 14.21
C MET A 139 9.64 3.66 15.28
N GLN A 140 10.09 2.44 14.99
CA GLN A 140 10.12 1.33 15.94
C GLN A 140 11.19 1.49 17.03
N ARG A 141 12.23 2.33 16.82
CA ARG A 141 13.32 2.54 17.77
C ARG A 141 12.81 3.13 19.08
N ARG A 142 13.33 2.65 20.21
CA ARG A 142 13.00 3.16 21.55
C ARG A 142 13.23 4.66 21.69
N THR A 143 14.26 5.20 21.02
CA THR A 143 14.60 6.63 21.03
C THR A 143 13.50 7.49 20.39
N ALA A 144 12.94 7.05 19.27
CA ALA A 144 11.82 7.74 18.61
C ALA A 144 10.58 7.74 19.51
N ARG A 145 10.25 6.60 20.12
CA ARG A 145 9.12 6.46 21.06
C ARG A 145 9.32 7.33 22.31
N PHE A 146 10.54 7.40 22.84
CA PHE A 146 10.86 8.26 23.98
C PHE A 146 10.77 9.74 23.63
N ALA A 147 11.36 10.19 22.53
CA ALA A 147 11.25 11.56 22.05
C ALA A 147 9.78 11.99 21.88
N PHE A 148 8.97 11.10 21.33
CA PHE A 148 7.53 11.31 21.20
C PHE A 148 6.83 11.46 22.56
N SER A 149 7.21 10.68 23.57
CA SER A 149 6.63 10.78 24.91
C SER A 149 6.95 12.11 25.58
N LEU A 150 8.12 12.70 25.32
CA LEU A 150 8.55 14.01 25.84
C LEU A 150 7.72 15.16 25.26
N THR A 151 7.35 15.10 23.97
CA THR A 151 6.51 16.13 23.34
C THR A 151 5.03 16.02 23.77
N ARG A 152 4.69 15.03 24.60
CA ARG A 152 3.33 14.70 25.05
C ARG A 152 2.31 14.58 23.90
N GLY A 153 2.79 14.33 22.70
CA GLY A 153 1.95 14.21 21.51
C GLY A 153 1.20 15.46 21.08
N VAL A 154 1.57 16.64 21.61
CA VAL A 154 0.90 17.92 21.28
C VAL A 154 0.98 18.20 19.77
N MET A 155 2.07 17.84 19.11
CA MET A 155 2.26 18.02 17.67
C MET A 155 1.67 16.88 16.83
N GLY A 156 1.03 15.88 17.45
CA GLY A 156 0.51 14.71 16.74
C GLY A 156 1.61 13.90 16.06
N ALA A 157 1.27 13.28 14.94
CA ALA A 157 2.20 12.48 14.13
C ALA A 157 3.05 13.30 13.16
N ALA A 158 2.79 14.62 13.01
CA ALA A 158 3.46 15.46 12.02
C ALA A 158 4.99 15.36 12.06
N PRO A 159 5.69 15.43 13.21
CA PRO A 159 7.14 15.35 13.27
C PRO A 159 7.71 14.01 12.79
N LEU A 160 6.90 12.95 12.87
CA LEU A 160 7.32 11.60 12.45
C LEU A 160 7.05 11.35 10.97
N LEU A 161 5.90 11.80 10.45
CA LEU A 161 5.40 11.41 9.14
C LEU A 161 5.67 12.45 8.04
N GLU A 162 5.79 13.74 8.38
CA GLU A 162 6.05 14.79 7.37
C GLU A 162 7.35 14.55 6.60
N GLY A 163 8.43 14.23 7.31
CA GLY A 163 9.73 13.93 6.71
C GLY A 163 9.69 12.67 5.85
N VAL A 164 8.92 11.67 6.27
CA VAL A 164 8.73 10.43 5.51
C VAL A 164 8.01 10.73 4.21
N LEU A 165 6.87 11.43 4.24
CA LEU A 165 6.09 11.77 3.05
C LEU A 165 6.92 12.60 2.05
N LYS A 166 7.63 13.64 2.53
CA LYS A 166 8.54 14.44 1.70
C LYS A 166 9.68 13.62 1.11
N GLY A 167 10.21 12.67 1.86
CA GLY A 167 11.28 11.79 1.39
C GLY A 167 10.80 10.67 0.47
N SER A 168 9.49 10.47 0.33
CA SER A 168 8.88 9.43 -0.50
C SER A 168 8.56 9.90 -1.92
N VAL A 169 8.89 11.14 -2.25
CA VAL A 169 8.86 11.71 -3.60
C VAL A 169 10.25 12.23 -3.97
N ALA A 170 10.64 12.16 -5.22
CA ALA A 170 11.91 12.68 -5.72
C ALA A 170 11.87 14.22 -5.78
N ASP A 171 10.78 14.76 -6.33
CA ASP A 171 10.50 16.20 -6.36
C ASP A 171 9.44 16.56 -5.31
N GLN A 172 9.84 17.39 -4.33
CA GLN A 172 8.96 17.81 -3.23
C GLN A 172 7.78 18.69 -3.68
N GLU A 173 7.78 19.20 -4.90
CA GLU A 173 6.62 19.90 -5.46
C GLU A 173 5.40 18.97 -5.59
N HIS A 174 5.63 17.66 -5.76
CA HIS A 174 4.57 16.63 -5.74
C HIS A 174 4.01 16.33 -4.34
N MET A 175 4.65 16.84 -3.27
CA MET A 175 4.20 16.65 -1.89
C MET A 175 4.02 17.99 -1.16
N PRO A 176 3.12 18.88 -1.63
CA PRO A 176 2.88 20.18 -1.00
C PRO A 176 2.24 20.02 0.38
N MET A 177 2.40 21.01 1.25
CA MET A 177 1.87 20.98 2.63
C MET A 177 0.38 20.66 2.73
N LYS A 178 -0.44 21.06 1.75
CA LYS A 178 -1.86 20.73 1.69
C LYS A 178 -2.10 19.21 1.55
N LEU A 179 -1.27 18.54 0.77
CA LEU A 179 -1.33 17.09 0.58
C LEU A 179 -0.82 16.36 1.82
N ILE A 180 0.30 16.82 2.39
CA ILE A 180 0.83 16.30 3.66
C ILE A 180 -0.23 16.41 4.76
N ALA A 181 -0.90 17.55 4.90
CA ALA A 181 -1.98 17.74 5.86
C ALA A 181 -3.14 16.75 5.65
N ARG A 182 -3.43 16.38 4.40
CA ARG A 182 -4.45 15.37 4.10
C ARG A 182 -4.06 13.98 4.63
N TYR A 183 -2.80 13.57 4.43
CA TYR A 183 -2.29 12.29 4.95
C TYR A 183 -2.12 12.30 6.47
N LEU A 184 -1.79 13.45 7.05
CA LEU A 184 -1.67 13.61 8.51
C LEU A 184 -3.03 13.62 9.22
N ALA A 185 -4.11 14.00 8.53
CA ALA A 185 -5.43 14.18 9.15
C ALA A 185 -5.89 12.99 10.01
N PRO A 186 -5.67 11.71 9.61
CA PRO A 186 -6.01 10.56 10.44
C PRO A 186 -5.18 10.43 11.72
N PHE A 187 -4.03 11.09 11.81
CA PHE A 187 -3.03 10.96 12.89
C PHE A 187 -2.89 12.24 13.74
N VAL A 188 -3.94 13.06 13.79
CA VAL A 188 -3.93 14.30 14.55
C VAL A 188 -4.06 14.01 16.07
N GLY A 189 -3.36 14.81 16.88
CA GLY A 189 -3.40 14.74 18.33
C GLY A 189 -2.62 13.58 18.93
N LYS A 190 -2.70 13.45 20.25
CA LYS A 190 -1.95 12.47 21.02
C LYS A 190 -2.30 11.02 20.65
N ASP A 191 -3.57 10.72 20.47
CA ASP A 191 -4.02 9.36 20.14
C ASP A 191 -3.66 9.00 18.69
N GLY A 192 -3.70 9.95 17.76
CA GLY A 192 -3.30 9.74 16.38
C GLY A 192 -1.83 9.35 16.24
N ALA A 193 -0.95 10.04 16.95
CA ALA A 193 0.46 9.71 16.93
C ALA A 193 0.78 8.38 17.65
N LYS A 194 0.10 8.08 18.76
CA LYS A 194 0.20 6.77 19.42
C LYS A 194 -0.25 5.66 18.46
N HIS A 195 -1.33 5.90 17.72
CA HIS A 195 -1.85 4.96 16.76
C HIS A 195 -0.86 4.73 15.59
N LEU A 196 -0.25 5.79 15.04
CA LEU A 196 0.80 5.66 14.03
C LEU A 196 1.96 4.76 14.50
N LEU A 197 2.42 4.95 15.74
CA LEU A 197 3.47 4.12 16.33
C LEU A 197 3.01 2.67 16.57
N THR A 198 1.72 2.45 16.84
CA THR A 198 1.14 1.11 16.93
C THR A 198 1.16 0.44 15.57
N LEU A 199 0.73 1.11 14.51
CA LEU A 199 0.80 0.61 13.14
C LEU A 199 2.24 0.29 12.72
N ALA A 200 3.19 1.22 12.98
CA ALA A 200 4.60 0.97 12.69
C ALA A 200 5.13 -0.26 13.43
N SER A 201 4.75 -0.45 14.70
CA SER A 201 5.23 -1.58 15.53
C SER A 201 4.65 -2.93 15.10
N ALA A 202 3.52 -2.94 14.40
CA ALA A 202 2.86 -4.16 13.94
C ALA A 202 3.54 -4.77 12.70
N ILE A 203 4.29 -3.99 11.92
CA ILE A 203 4.95 -4.48 10.71
C ILE A 203 6.25 -5.17 11.09
N GLN A 204 6.33 -6.47 10.86
CA GLN A 204 7.47 -7.30 11.22
C GLN A 204 7.99 -8.07 10.00
N ARG A 205 9.30 -8.33 9.97
CA ARG A 205 9.91 -9.16 8.91
C ARG A 205 9.29 -10.56 8.84
N ALA A 206 8.92 -11.12 9.98
CA ALA A 206 8.33 -12.45 10.08
C ALA A 206 6.92 -12.56 9.46
N ASP A 207 6.32 -11.44 9.08
CA ASP A 207 4.99 -11.45 8.42
C ASP A 207 5.03 -12.01 7.00
N LEU A 208 6.21 -12.01 6.35
CA LEU A 208 6.39 -12.48 4.98
C LEU A 208 7.71 -13.26 4.87
N ASP A 209 7.63 -14.57 4.71
CA ASP A 209 8.79 -15.44 4.57
C ASP A 209 9.34 -15.41 3.13
N GLU A 210 10.66 -15.56 3.00
CA GLU A 210 11.33 -15.53 1.68
C GLU A 210 10.86 -16.66 0.75
N GLU A 211 10.43 -17.79 1.29
CA GLU A 211 9.90 -18.92 0.56
C GLU A 211 8.54 -18.60 -0.10
N GLU A 212 7.77 -17.70 0.51
CA GLU A 212 6.44 -17.30 -0.02
C GLU A 212 6.53 -16.55 -1.35
N TYR A 213 7.64 -15.88 -1.66
CA TYR A 213 7.81 -15.23 -2.96
C TYR A 213 7.79 -16.24 -4.12
N ALA A 214 8.36 -17.41 -3.95
CA ALA A 214 8.34 -18.49 -4.93
C ALA A 214 6.96 -19.13 -5.08
N GLU A 215 6.06 -18.97 -4.12
CA GLU A 215 4.69 -19.44 -4.16
C GLU A 215 3.74 -18.49 -4.91
N ILE A 216 4.18 -17.28 -5.23
CA ILE A 216 3.40 -16.34 -6.04
C ILE A 216 3.44 -16.80 -7.50
N LYS A 217 2.40 -17.51 -7.93
CA LYS A 217 2.31 -18.11 -9.29
C LYS A 217 1.51 -17.25 -10.27
N VAL A 218 0.98 -16.11 -9.82
CA VAL A 218 0.21 -15.20 -10.66
C VAL A 218 1.13 -14.25 -11.43
N PRO A 219 0.75 -13.83 -12.65
CA PRO A 219 1.53 -12.85 -13.38
C PRO A 219 1.76 -11.60 -12.53
N THR A 220 3.02 -11.21 -12.39
CA THR A 220 3.43 -10.11 -11.49
C THR A 220 4.16 -9.01 -12.25
N LEU A 221 3.77 -7.76 -12.01
CA LEU A 221 4.47 -6.57 -12.46
C LEU A 221 5.08 -5.86 -11.27
N ILE A 222 6.40 -5.69 -11.28
CA ILE A 222 7.12 -4.88 -10.31
C ILE A 222 7.42 -3.53 -10.97
N ILE A 223 6.98 -2.44 -10.35
CA ILE A 223 7.27 -1.07 -10.79
C ILE A 223 8.12 -0.42 -9.71
N TRP A 224 9.25 0.15 -10.08
CA TRP A 224 10.19 0.70 -9.11
C TRP A 224 10.67 2.09 -9.49
N GLY A 225 10.43 3.06 -8.61
CA GLY A 225 11.05 4.37 -8.68
C GLY A 225 12.46 4.32 -8.09
N ASP A 226 13.46 4.65 -8.91
CA ASP A 226 14.88 4.45 -8.56
C ASP A 226 15.41 5.45 -7.51
N GLU A 227 14.67 6.53 -7.22
CA GLU A 227 15.02 7.54 -6.22
C GLU A 227 14.46 7.24 -4.81
N ASP A 228 14.00 6.00 -4.57
CA ASP A 228 13.51 5.60 -3.24
C ASP A 228 14.63 5.65 -2.20
N LYS A 229 14.39 6.43 -1.14
CA LYS A 229 15.35 6.61 -0.03
C LYS A 229 15.11 5.63 1.12
N TRP A 230 13.96 4.99 1.14
CA TRP A 230 13.49 4.15 2.23
C TRP A 230 13.74 2.67 2.01
N VAL A 231 13.75 2.25 0.75
CA VAL A 231 14.02 0.87 0.34
C VAL A 231 15.10 0.91 -0.76
N ASP A 232 16.09 0.03 -0.67
CA ASP A 232 17.17 -0.03 -1.67
C ASP A 232 16.61 -0.47 -3.04
N PRO A 233 16.81 0.32 -4.10
CA PRO A 233 16.32 -0.04 -5.45
C PRO A 233 16.83 -1.37 -5.99
N LYS A 234 17.94 -1.90 -5.47
CA LYS A 234 18.45 -3.24 -5.82
C LYS A 234 17.52 -4.37 -5.39
N LEU A 235 16.59 -4.08 -4.47
CA LEU A 235 15.61 -5.05 -4.01
C LEU A 235 14.67 -5.49 -5.13
N ALA A 236 14.38 -4.59 -6.08
CA ALA A 236 13.56 -4.90 -7.25
C ALA A 236 14.12 -6.06 -8.09
N ASP A 237 15.47 -6.11 -8.24
CA ASP A 237 16.14 -7.18 -9.00
C ASP A 237 16.06 -8.53 -8.25
N ARG A 238 16.08 -8.50 -6.94
CA ARG A 238 15.88 -9.72 -6.12
C ARG A 238 14.45 -10.23 -6.21
N LEU A 239 13.46 -9.34 -6.09
CA LEU A 239 12.04 -9.70 -6.18
C LEU A 239 11.67 -10.27 -7.56
N VAL A 240 12.14 -9.67 -8.66
CA VAL A 240 11.84 -10.17 -10.01
C VAL A 240 12.46 -11.54 -10.26
N ASN A 241 13.57 -11.87 -9.61
CA ASN A 241 14.19 -13.19 -9.70
C ASN A 241 13.53 -14.23 -8.77
N ALA A 242 12.90 -13.80 -7.68
CA ALA A 242 12.27 -14.70 -6.72
C ALA A 242 10.84 -15.09 -7.12
N ILE A 243 10.10 -14.21 -7.79
CA ILE A 243 8.72 -14.44 -8.21
C ILE A 243 8.72 -15.03 -9.64
N PRO A 244 8.19 -16.26 -9.86
CA PRO A 244 8.36 -17.01 -11.11
C PRO A 244 7.89 -16.30 -12.39
N ASP A 245 6.72 -15.62 -12.35
CA ASP A 245 6.15 -14.90 -13.52
C ASP A 245 6.17 -13.39 -13.28
N ALA A 246 7.34 -12.86 -12.91
CA ALA A 246 7.52 -11.45 -12.66
C ALA A 246 8.27 -10.72 -13.78
N ARG A 247 7.91 -9.46 -13.97
CA ARG A 247 8.65 -8.51 -14.81
C ARG A 247 8.86 -7.21 -14.04
N LEU A 248 9.97 -6.53 -14.32
CA LEU A 248 10.37 -5.29 -13.68
C LEU A 248 10.31 -4.12 -14.68
N VAL A 249 9.74 -2.99 -14.22
CA VAL A 249 9.82 -1.68 -14.87
C VAL A 249 10.44 -0.71 -13.88
N ARG A 250 11.56 -0.08 -14.26
CA ARG A 250 12.23 0.96 -13.47
C ARG A 250 11.87 2.33 -13.97
N LEU A 251 11.66 3.26 -13.06
CA LEU A 251 11.32 4.66 -13.34
C LEU A 251 12.41 5.56 -12.77
N ALA A 252 13.30 6.03 -13.65
CA ALA A 252 14.35 6.95 -13.28
C ALA A 252 13.77 8.33 -12.89
N GLY A 253 14.35 8.95 -11.84
CA GLY A 253 13.92 10.27 -11.38
C GLY A 253 12.61 10.27 -10.58
N ILE A 254 12.08 9.11 -10.23
CA ILE A 254 10.84 8.92 -9.47
C ILE A 254 11.17 8.17 -8.17
N ALA A 255 10.52 8.50 -7.07
CA ALA A 255 10.69 7.83 -5.80
C ALA A 255 9.53 6.85 -5.50
N ARG A 256 9.27 6.56 -4.21
CA ARG A 256 8.34 5.53 -3.75
C ARG A 256 6.87 5.81 -4.07
N LEU A 257 6.44 7.07 -3.94
CA LEU A 257 5.03 7.42 -4.13
C LEU A 257 4.73 7.77 -5.60
N ILE A 258 4.97 6.80 -6.49
CA ILE A 258 4.71 6.92 -7.94
C ILE A 258 3.28 7.45 -8.25
N PRO A 259 2.21 7.05 -7.48
CA PRO A 259 0.87 7.59 -7.73
C PRO A 259 0.75 9.11 -7.49
N GLU A 260 1.66 9.72 -6.73
CA GLU A 260 1.73 11.18 -6.53
C GLU A 260 2.62 11.88 -7.56
N GLU A 261 3.70 11.22 -7.97
CA GLU A 261 4.71 11.83 -8.84
C GLU A 261 4.38 11.66 -10.34
N ASN A 262 3.85 10.51 -10.74
CA ASN A 262 3.59 10.21 -12.14
C ASN A 262 2.38 9.30 -12.32
N PRO A 263 1.17 9.75 -11.92
CA PRO A 263 -0.06 8.94 -11.97
C PRO A 263 -0.48 8.57 -13.39
N GLU A 264 -0.17 9.40 -14.40
CA GLU A 264 -0.49 9.16 -15.80
C GLU A 264 0.28 7.94 -16.31
N HIS A 265 1.61 7.96 -16.18
CA HIS A 265 2.45 6.85 -16.65
C HIS A 265 2.19 5.57 -15.85
N LEU A 266 1.96 5.68 -14.53
CA LEU A 266 1.54 4.54 -13.73
C LEU A 266 0.24 3.93 -14.26
N SER A 267 -0.75 4.77 -14.60
CA SER A 267 -2.03 4.30 -15.14
C SER A 267 -1.85 3.57 -16.47
N GLU A 268 -0.98 4.06 -17.36
CA GLU A 268 -0.64 3.40 -18.63
C GLU A 268 -0.04 2.01 -18.39
N LEU A 269 0.94 1.90 -17.47
CA LEU A 269 1.58 0.62 -17.13
C LEU A 269 0.57 -0.38 -16.54
N LEU A 270 -0.30 0.08 -15.66
CA LEU A 270 -1.36 -0.75 -15.07
C LEU A 270 -2.33 -1.25 -16.13
N LEU A 271 -2.83 -0.36 -16.99
CA LEU A 271 -3.80 -0.72 -18.04
C LEU A 271 -3.20 -1.65 -19.09
N ASP A 272 -1.93 -1.45 -19.47
CA ASP A 272 -1.21 -2.38 -20.36
C ASP A 272 -1.11 -3.77 -19.70
N PHE A 273 -0.76 -3.81 -18.41
CA PHE A 273 -0.64 -5.08 -17.69
C PHE A 273 -2.00 -5.79 -17.50
N ILE A 274 -3.06 -5.05 -17.18
CA ILE A 274 -4.42 -5.62 -17.06
C ILE A 274 -4.86 -6.28 -18.37
N LYS A 275 -4.60 -5.63 -19.50
CA LYS A 275 -5.02 -6.10 -20.84
C LYS A 275 -4.24 -7.35 -21.33
N ARG A 276 -3.01 -7.56 -20.90
CA ARG A 276 -2.22 -8.73 -21.33
C ARG A 276 -2.89 -10.00 -20.86
N ARG A 277 -3.13 -10.95 -21.76
CA ARG A 277 -3.52 -12.31 -21.37
C ARG A 277 -2.34 -13.00 -20.69
N ALA A 278 -2.62 -13.82 -19.67
CA ALA A 278 -1.61 -14.73 -19.14
C ALA A 278 -1.08 -15.56 -20.33
N ALA A 279 0.24 -15.75 -20.38
CA ALA A 279 0.82 -16.68 -21.35
C ALA A 279 0.22 -18.06 -21.09
N ALA A 280 -0.33 -18.69 -22.14
CA ALA A 280 -0.97 -19.99 -22.06
C ALA A 280 0.06 -21.09 -21.81
#